data_baf441c38ed98161db9852b9591f0713
#
_entry.id   baf441c38ed98161db9852b9591f0713
#
_cell.length_a   1.000
_cell.length_b   1.000
_cell.length_c   1.000
_cell.angle_alpha   90.00
_cell.angle_beta   90.00
_cell.angle_gamma   90.00
#
_symmetry.space_group_name_H-M   'P 1'
#
loop_
_entity.id
_entity.type
_entity.pdbx_description
1 polymer ?
#
loop_
_entity_poly.entity_id
_entity_poly.type
_entity_poly.pdbx_seq_one_letter_code
_entity_poly.pdbx_strand_id
1 'polypeptide(L)'
;MFESGLIIEEVIDFCKDAKEYGVDVLNISRRNIITVVTLYEVAPVDIENGFNVEDGACIRKETGMFTMPCGHINTPEFAEKILEDDKVDLIIMERTQLTDANFCNKDKNGQMNQIRYCIGYNQGCYDCFCNSLYDPSIKHIT
;
A
#
# COMPACT_ATOMS: atom_id res chain seq x y z
N MET A 1 12.71 12.97 18.74
CA MET A 1 11.31 13.07 18.32
C MET A 1 11.28 14.06 17.17
N PHE A 2 11.06 13.64 15.95
CA PHE A 2 10.95 14.56 14.81
C PHE A 2 9.50 15.06 14.81
N GLU A 3 9.31 16.33 15.19
CA GLU A 3 8.00 16.97 15.32
C GLU A 3 7.41 17.48 13.99
N SER A 4 7.98 17.11 12.84
CA SER A 4 7.58 17.70 11.57
C SER A 4 7.35 16.66 10.46
N GLY A 5 6.34 15.81 10.62
CA GLY A 5 5.71 15.15 9.49
C GLY A 5 4.59 16.04 8.95
N LEU A 6 4.24 15.90 7.66
CA LEU A 6 3.04 16.54 7.09
C LEU A 6 1.79 16.03 7.80
N ILE A 7 0.92 16.92 8.18
CA ILE A 7 -0.42 16.57 8.66
C ILE A 7 -1.38 16.41 7.47
N ILE A 8 -2.51 15.77 7.69
CA ILE A 8 -3.44 15.43 6.60
C ILE A 8 -3.96 16.68 5.88
N GLU A 9 -4.16 17.78 6.58
CA GLU A 9 -4.61 19.04 6.03
C GLU A 9 -3.61 19.63 5.03
N GLU A 10 -2.31 19.59 5.35
CA GLU A 10 -1.25 20.04 4.44
C GLU A 10 -1.15 19.15 3.19
N VAL A 11 -1.36 17.85 3.36
CA VAL A 11 -1.41 16.90 2.23
C VAL A 11 -2.61 17.19 1.34
N ILE A 12 -3.79 17.48 1.90
CA ILE A 12 -4.99 17.82 1.15
C ILE A 12 -4.77 19.08 0.34
N ASP A 13 -4.17 20.13 0.93
CA ASP A 13 -3.90 21.37 0.21
C ASP A 13 -2.90 21.15 -0.93
N PHE A 14 -1.83 20.39 -0.69
CA PHE A 14 -0.91 19.98 -1.75
C PHE A 14 -1.61 19.20 -2.87
N CYS A 15 -2.54 18.29 -2.53
CA CYS A 15 -3.29 17.54 -3.52
C CYS A 15 -4.23 18.40 -4.36
N LYS A 16 -4.83 19.46 -3.77
CA LYS A 16 -5.63 20.43 -4.52
C LYS A 16 -4.78 21.19 -5.54
N ASP A 17 -3.59 21.63 -5.13
CA ASP A 17 -2.65 22.27 -6.05
C ASP A 17 -2.22 21.30 -7.17
N ALA A 18 -1.87 20.05 -6.82
CA ALA A 18 -1.51 19.03 -7.80
C ALA A 18 -2.60 18.79 -8.84
N LYS A 19 -3.89 18.81 -8.44
CA LYS A 19 -5.03 18.71 -9.35
C LYS A 19 -5.04 19.83 -10.39
N GLU A 20 -4.76 21.06 -9.99
CA GLU A 20 -4.68 22.21 -10.91
C GLU A 20 -3.56 22.05 -11.95
N TYR A 21 -2.49 21.33 -11.60
CA TYR A 21 -1.39 20.99 -12.51
C TYR A 21 -1.63 19.72 -13.35
N GLY A 22 -2.82 19.12 -13.29
CA GLY A 22 -3.24 18.03 -14.16
C GLY A 22 -2.93 16.63 -13.62
N VAL A 23 -2.80 16.48 -12.30
CA VAL A 23 -2.73 15.15 -11.67
C VAL A 23 -4.15 14.59 -11.58
N ASP A 24 -4.36 13.37 -12.10
CA ASP A 24 -5.68 12.71 -12.14
C ASP A 24 -5.91 11.75 -10.97
N VAL A 25 -4.87 11.08 -10.50
CA VAL A 25 -4.95 9.99 -9.52
C VAL A 25 -3.86 10.12 -8.46
N LEU A 26 -4.21 9.87 -7.22
CA LEU A 26 -3.30 9.95 -6.08
C LEU A 26 -2.99 8.55 -5.53
N ASN A 27 -1.71 8.17 -5.52
CA ASN A 27 -1.24 7.02 -4.77
C ASN A 27 -1.06 7.41 -3.30
N ILE A 28 -1.88 6.82 -2.42
CA ILE A 28 -1.87 7.13 -1.00
C ILE A 28 -1.00 6.11 -0.26
N SER A 29 0.16 6.60 0.15
CA SER A 29 1.10 5.85 0.96
C SER A 29 1.71 6.78 1.99
N ARG A 30 1.72 6.39 3.25
CA ARG A 30 2.44 7.14 4.28
C ARG A 30 3.60 6.30 4.78
N ARG A 31 4.71 6.93 4.91
CA ARG A 31 5.99 6.54 5.50
C ARG A 31 7.12 7.05 4.64
N ASN A 32 8.23 7.30 5.27
CA ASN A 32 9.44 7.66 4.57
C ASN A 32 10.66 6.99 5.23
N ILE A 33 11.73 6.94 4.48
CA ILE A 33 13.02 6.37 4.84
C ILE A 33 13.70 7.07 6.04
N ILE A 34 13.23 8.25 6.42
CA ILE A 34 13.85 9.10 7.45
C ILE A 34 13.23 8.85 8.83
N THR A 35 12.14 8.09 8.91
CA THR A 35 11.56 7.70 10.20
C THR A 35 12.58 6.87 10.99
N VAL A 36 12.86 7.30 12.23
CA VAL A 36 13.93 6.79 13.13
C VAL A 36 13.88 5.26 13.35
N VAL A 37 12.79 4.64 12.99
CA VAL A 37 12.62 3.20 13.04
C VAL A 37 12.42 2.69 11.62
N THR A 38 13.51 2.41 10.94
CA THR A 38 13.55 1.78 9.60
C THR A 38 12.67 0.53 9.49
N LEU A 39 12.40 -0.12 10.61
CA LEU A 39 11.49 -1.27 10.72
C LEU A 39 10.06 -0.99 10.23
N TYR A 40 9.65 0.27 10.16
CA TYR A 40 8.29 0.64 9.75
C TYR A 40 8.18 1.22 8.33
N GLU A 41 9.27 1.24 7.55
CA GLU A 41 9.19 1.61 6.12
C GLU A 41 8.32 0.63 5.34
N VAL A 42 8.49 -0.64 5.61
CA VAL A 42 7.63 -1.71 5.11
C VAL A 42 6.74 -2.12 6.27
N ALA A 43 5.44 -1.87 6.17
CA ALA A 43 4.50 -2.14 7.26
C ALA A 43 4.61 -3.59 7.74
N PRO A 44 5.02 -3.82 9.02
CA PRO A 44 5.13 -5.15 9.60
C PRO A 44 3.75 -5.71 9.98
N VAL A 45 3.73 -6.97 10.43
CA VAL A 45 2.51 -7.73 10.72
C VAL A 45 1.62 -7.12 11.81
N ASP A 46 2.18 -6.32 12.71
CA ASP A 46 1.49 -5.65 13.81
C ASP A 46 0.74 -4.37 13.40
N ILE A 47 0.89 -3.94 12.14
CA ILE A 47 0.13 -2.82 11.59
C ILE A 47 -1.17 -3.35 10.97
N GLU A 48 -2.27 -2.70 11.28
CA GLU A 48 -3.59 -3.05 10.77
C GLU A 48 -3.66 -3.11 9.24
N ASN A 49 -4.51 -3.98 8.74
CA ASN A 49 -4.78 -4.07 7.31
C ASN A 49 -5.52 -2.82 6.82
N GLY A 50 -5.10 -2.27 5.67
CA GLY A 50 -5.75 -1.11 5.07
C GLY A 50 -5.44 0.22 5.78
N PHE A 51 -4.36 0.33 6.54
CA PHE A 51 -4.02 1.48 7.37
C PHE A 51 -3.92 2.84 6.64
N ASN A 52 -3.89 2.87 5.32
CA ASN A 52 -3.94 4.09 4.52
C ASN A 52 -5.31 4.36 3.89
N VAL A 53 -6.29 3.47 4.07
CA VAL A 53 -7.60 3.58 3.41
C VAL A 53 -8.38 4.80 3.90
N GLU A 54 -8.39 5.06 5.20
CA GLU A 54 -9.10 6.22 5.76
C GLU A 54 -8.46 7.54 5.34
N ASP A 55 -7.12 7.61 5.25
CA ASP A 55 -6.43 8.79 4.70
C ASP A 55 -6.81 8.99 3.23
N GLY A 56 -6.86 7.92 2.44
CA GLY A 56 -7.30 7.95 1.04
C GLY A 56 -8.75 8.43 0.90
N ALA A 57 -9.64 7.96 1.75
CA ALA A 57 -11.03 8.37 1.78
C ALA A 57 -11.18 9.86 2.13
N CYS A 58 -10.41 10.34 3.12
CA CYS A 58 -10.40 11.75 3.51
C CYS A 58 -9.93 12.64 2.35
N ILE A 59 -8.79 12.30 1.73
CA ILE A 59 -8.23 13.05 0.60
C ILE A 59 -9.20 13.05 -0.59
N ARG A 60 -9.80 11.90 -0.93
CA ARG A 60 -10.82 11.78 -2.00
C ARG A 60 -11.98 12.72 -1.76
N LYS A 61 -12.51 12.72 -0.55
CA LYS A 61 -13.64 13.56 -0.16
C LYS A 61 -13.34 15.05 -0.30
N GLU A 62 -12.16 15.48 0.17
CA GLU A 62 -11.80 16.90 0.23
C GLU A 62 -11.28 17.47 -1.11
N THR A 63 -10.75 16.60 -1.99
CA THR A 63 -10.17 17.03 -3.28
C THR A 63 -11.03 16.65 -4.48
N GLY A 64 -11.90 15.65 -4.34
CA GLY A 64 -12.64 15.06 -5.45
C GLY A 64 -11.74 14.40 -6.50
N MET A 65 -10.52 13.98 -6.11
CA MET A 65 -9.59 13.25 -6.97
C MET A 65 -9.74 11.75 -6.75
N PHE A 66 -9.41 10.97 -7.76
CA PHE A 66 -9.31 9.52 -7.61
C PHE A 66 -8.16 9.14 -6.68
N THR A 67 -8.43 8.23 -5.76
CA THR A 67 -7.43 7.76 -4.79
C THR A 67 -7.23 6.25 -4.89
N MET A 68 -5.98 5.83 -4.70
CA MET A 68 -5.57 4.44 -4.69
C MET A 68 -4.60 4.18 -3.53
N PRO A 69 -5.12 3.86 -2.34
CA PRO A 69 -4.29 3.54 -1.18
C PRO A 69 -3.65 2.16 -1.30
N CYS A 70 -2.46 2.05 -0.70
CA CYS A 70 -1.84 0.78 -0.37
C CYS A 70 -1.85 0.57 1.16
N GLY A 71 -1.42 -0.60 1.62
CA GLY A 71 -1.22 -0.86 3.05
C GLY A 71 -1.87 -2.14 3.53
N HIS A 72 -1.16 -3.25 3.51
CA HIS A 72 -1.63 -4.57 3.97
C HIS A 72 -2.99 -5.01 3.41
N ILE A 73 -3.34 -4.58 2.19
CA ILE A 73 -4.52 -5.10 1.49
C ILE A 73 -4.07 -6.38 0.80
N ASN A 74 -4.30 -7.52 1.45
CA ASN A 74 -3.67 -8.79 1.10
C ASN A 74 -4.65 -9.93 0.78
N THR A 75 -5.96 -9.69 0.89
CA THR A 75 -6.99 -10.65 0.48
C THR A 75 -7.98 -10.04 -0.50
N PRO A 76 -8.56 -10.84 -1.43
CA PRO A 76 -9.57 -10.35 -2.36
C PRO A 76 -10.80 -9.79 -1.65
N GLU A 77 -11.28 -10.50 -0.63
CA GLU A 77 -12.49 -10.13 0.11
C GLU A 77 -12.32 -8.78 0.82
N PHE A 78 -11.12 -8.51 1.35
CA PHE A 78 -10.84 -7.23 2.00
C PHE A 78 -10.73 -6.09 0.99
N ALA A 79 -10.09 -6.34 -0.16
CA ALA A 79 -10.02 -5.38 -1.25
C ALA A 79 -11.41 -5.02 -1.78
N GLU A 80 -12.25 -6.01 -2.04
CA GLU A 80 -13.62 -5.83 -2.52
C GLU A 80 -14.44 -5.02 -1.51
N LYS A 81 -14.37 -5.37 -0.23
CA LYS A 81 -15.07 -4.63 0.83
C LYS A 81 -14.71 -3.15 0.86
N ILE A 82 -13.42 -2.80 0.70
CA ILE A 82 -12.99 -1.39 0.66
C ILE A 82 -13.64 -0.64 -0.50
N LEU A 83 -13.72 -1.28 -1.67
CA LEU A 83 -14.34 -0.71 -2.87
C LEU A 83 -15.87 -0.63 -2.74
N GLU A 84 -16.53 -1.66 -2.20
CA GLU A 84 -17.97 -1.67 -1.92
C GLU A 84 -18.38 -0.58 -0.91
N ASP A 85 -17.54 -0.29 0.06
CA ASP A 85 -17.74 0.79 1.03
C ASP A 85 -17.60 2.20 0.39
N ASP A 86 -17.29 2.28 -0.90
CA ASP A 86 -17.09 3.52 -1.69
C ASP A 86 -16.09 4.52 -1.06
N LYS A 87 -15.11 4.00 -0.34
CA LYS A 87 -14.10 4.82 0.35
C LYS A 87 -13.04 5.37 -0.60
N VAL A 88 -12.64 4.56 -1.58
CA VAL A 88 -11.58 4.86 -2.53
C VAL A 88 -11.92 4.29 -3.90
N ASP A 89 -11.19 4.68 -4.94
CA ASP A 89 -11.53 4.33 -6.32
C ASP A 89 -10.76 3.10 -6.81
N LEU A 90 -9.54 2.92 -6.34
CA LEU A 90 -8.65 1.82 -6.73
C LEU A 90 -7.89 1.30 -5.50
N ILE A 91 -7.27 0.14 -5.63
CA ILE A 91 -6.45 -0.49 -4.58
C ILE A 91 -5.07 -0.80 -5.14
N ILE A 92 -4.03 -0.51 -4.36
CA ILE A 92 -2.65 -0.92 -4.67
C ILE A 92 -2.26 -2.12 -3.83
N MET A 93 -1.82 -3.18 -4.51
CA MET A 93 -1.34 -4.42 -3.89
C MET A 93 0.09 -4.71 -4.36
N GLU A 94 1.10 -4.34 -3.57
CA GLU A 94 2.52 -4.56 -3.92
C GLU A 94 3.00 -5.94 -3.49
N ARG A 95 3.17 -6.15 -2.19
CA ARG A 95 3.69 -7.41 -1.62
C ARG A 95 2.79 -8.60 -1.89
N THR A 96 1.51 -8.39 -2.04
CA THR A 96 0.53 -9.40 -2.44
C THR A 96 0.87 -9.97 -3.81
N GLN A 97 1.19 -9.10 -4.78
CA GLN A 97 1.58 -9.53 -6.13
C GLN A 97 2.98 -10.15 -6.17
N LEU A 98 3.90 -9.71 -5.29
CA LEU A 98 5.21 -10.35 -5.15
C LEU A 98 5.11 -11.78 -4.60
N THR A 99 4.18 -12.00 -3.66
CA THR A 99 3.96 -13.31 -3.05
C THR A 99 3.23 -14.27 -3.98
N ASP A 100 2.28 -13.77 -4.75
CA ASP A 100 1.55 -14.54 -5.75
C ASP A 100 1.27 -13.71 -7.01
N ALA A 101 2.10 -13.88 -8.03
CA ALA A 101 1.97 -13.17 -9.31
C ALA A 101 0.62 -13.43 -10.03
N ASN A 102 -0.06 -14.52 -9.69
CA ASN A 102 -1.36 -14.89 -10.25
C ASN A 102 -2.53 -14.55 -9.32
N PHE A 103 -2.33 -13.74 -8.30
CA PHE A 103 -3.34 -13.39 -7.30
C PHE A 103 -4.70 -13.03 -7.94
N CYS A 104 -4.73 -12.00 -8.78
CA CYS A 104 -5.96 -11.53 -9.42
C CYS A 104 -6.59 -12.58 -10.36
N ASN A 105 -5.77 -13.38 -11.06
CA ASN A 105 -6.29 -14.43 -11.94
C ASN A 105 -6.90 -15.58 -11.14
N LYS A 106 -6.29 -15.94 -10.01
CA LYS A 106 -6.82 -16.97 -9.12
C LYS A 106 -8.14 -16.54 -8.50
N ASP A 107 -8.22 -15.30 -8.03
CA ASP A 107 -9.45 -14.73 -7.51
C ASP A 107 -10.56 -14.75 -8.59
N LYS A 108 -10.29 -14.17 -9.74
CA LYS A 108 -11.23 -14.16 -10.90
C LYS A 108 -11.75 -15.54 -11.27
N ASN A 109 -10.94 -16.58 -11.10
CA ASN A 109 -11.29 -17.96 -11.44
C ASN A 109 -11.91 -18.76 -10.28
N GLY A 110 -12.17 -18.12 -9.13
CA GLY A 110 -12.69 -18.79 -7.93
C GLY A 110 -11.70 -19.73 -7.25
N GLN A 111 -10.40 -19.50 -7.46
CA GLN A 111 -9.30 -20.33 -6.94
C GLN A 111 -8.64 -19.69 -5.71
N MET A 112 -9.40 -19.02 -4.86
CA MET A 112 -8.88 -18.28 -3.69
C MET A 112 -8.10 -19.19 -2.73
N ASN A 113 -8.48 -20.46 -2.60
CA ASN A 113 -7.78 -21.45 -1.79
C ASN A 113 -6.36 -21.78 -2.28
N GLN A 114 -5.99 -21.34 -3.47
CA GLN A 114 -4.65 -21.50 -4.06
C GLN A 114 -3.80 -20.22 -3.98
N ILE A 115 -4.37 -19.13 -3.47
CA ILE A 115 -3.64 -17.86 -3.31
C ILE A 115 -2.64 -18.00 -2.16
N ARG A 116 -1.41 -17.55 -2.41
CA ARG A 116 -0.39 -17.37 -1.39
C ARG A 116 -0.46 -15.94 -0.86
N TYR A 117 -0.85 -15.80 0.39
CA TYR A 117 -1.02 -14.49 1.00
C TYR A 117 0.27 -13.96 1.60
N CYS A 118 0.52 -12.66 1.43
CA CYS A 118 1.58 -11.97 2.14
C CYS A 118 1.20 -11.85 3.63
N ILE A 119 2.04 -12.37 4.51
CA ILE A 119 1.83 -12.33 5.97
C ILE A 119 2.51 -11.14 6.65
N GLY A 120 3.13 -10.23 5.90
CA GLY A 120 3.78 -9.04 6.46
C GLY A 120 5.04 -9.32 7.29
N TYR A 121 5.68 -10.46 7.13
CA TYR A 121 6.85 -10.86 7.92
C TYR A 121 8.09 -9.99 7.65
N ASN A 122 8.16 -9.37 6.49
CA ASN A 122 9.14 -8.35 6.08
C ASN A 122 10.61 -8.78 5.96
N GLN A 123 11.05 -9.92 6.46
CA GLN A 123 12.46 -10.32 6.40
C GLN A 123 13.01 -10.27 4.98
N GLY A 124 12.35 -10.94 4.03
CA GLY A 124 12.77 -10.91 2.62
C GLY A 124 12.70 -9.52 1.99
N CYS A 125 11.76 -8.66 2.43
CA CYS A 125 11.68 -7.29 1.97
C CYS A 125 12.89 -6.48 2.43
N TYR A 126 13.30 -6.60 3.70
CA TYR A 126 14.47 -5.91 4.23
C TYR A 126 15.79 -6.46 3.69
N ASP A 127 15.89 -7.77 3.52
CA ASP A 127 17.08 -8.38 2.93
C ASP A 127 17.35 -7.86 1.52
N CYS A 128 16.30 -7.59 0.74
CA CYS A 128 16.43 -6.94 -0.57
C CYS A 128 16.94 -5.50 -0.48
N PHE A 129 16.53 -4.73 0.53
CA PHE A 129 16.98 -3.35 0.71
C PHE A 129 18.41 -3.27 1.28
N CYS A 130 18.75 -4.14 2.22
CA CYS A 130 20.05 -4.13 2.90
C CYS A 130 21.17 -4.72 2.03
N ASN A 131 20.86 -5.71 1.20
CA ASN A 131 21.77 -6.24 0.21
C ASN A 131 21.61 -5.42 -1.07
N SER A 132 22.12 -4.21 -1.10
CA SER A 132 22.03 -3.22 -2.21
C SER A 132 22.65 -3.69 -3.53
N LEU A 133 22.99 -4.93 -3.63
CA LEU A 133 23.37 -5.65 -4.83
C LEU A 133 22.27 -6.67 -5.06
N TYR A 134 21.51 -6.43 -6.08
CA TYR A 134 20.61 -7.39 -6.70
C TYR A 134 21.41 -8.68 -6.94
N ASP A 135 21.42 -9.55 -5.93
CA ASP A 135 21.97 -10.89 -6.08
C ASP A 135 20.85 -11.78 -6.64
N PRO A 136 20.90 -12.12 -7.94
CA PRO A 136 19.91 -12.97 -8.57
C PRO A 136 19.90 -14.41 -7.98
N SER A 137 20.83 -14.74 -7.09
CA SER A 137 20.87 -16.02 -6.39
C SER A 137 19.98 -16.07 -5.15
N ILE A 138 19.46 -14.92 -4.65
CA ILE A 138 18.46 -14.90 -3.59
C ILE A 138 17.15 -15.42 -4.18
N LYS A 139 16.99 -16.72 -4.15
CA LYS A 139 15.69 -17.34 -4.44
C LYS A 139 14.73 -16.84 -3.40
N HIS A 140 13.77 -16.00 -3.82
CA HIS A 140 12.63 -15.68 -3.00
C HIS A 140 12.07 -16.98 -2.43
N ILE A 141 12.04 -17.08 -1.10
CA ILE A 141 11.45 -18.23 -0.42
C ILE A 141 9.98 -18.20 -0.76
N THR A 142 9.61 -18.99 -1.75
CA THR A 142 8.23 -19.23 -2.19
C THR A 142 7.59 -20.28 -1.31
#